data_a2ada8aae979df1e7cfc6644a0b8bc44
#
_entry.id   a2ada8aae979df1e7cfc6644a0b8bc44
#
_cell.length_a   1.000
_cell.length_b   1.000
_cell.length_c   1.000
_cell.angle_alpha   90.00
_cell.angle_beta   90.00
_cell.angle_gamma   90.00
#
_symmetry.space_group_name_H-M   'P 1'
#
loop_
_entity.id
_entity.type
_entity.pdbx_description
1 polymer ?
#
loop_
_entity_poly.entity_id
_entity_poly.type
_entity_poly.pdbx_seq_one_letter_code
_entity_poly.pdbx_strand_id
1 'polypeptide(L)'
;MKKMMCAVLILFCMILTACGEAKSVGVIGGADGPTTIFISEKGEKSMYEQITAEQAKKIMDSDEEFIVLDVREQDEFDSGYIQGGMLIPYTQIEEKAEKMLPDKNAQILVYCRSGRRSKIAAESLVKLGYTNVKEFGGITDWPYEIVK
;
A
#
# COMPACT_ATOMS: atom_id res chain seq x y z
N MET A 1 38.58 13.35 58.24
CA MET A 1 37.80 12.78 59.36
C MET A 1 36.56 12.13 58.81
N LYS A 2 36.54 10.85 58.97
CA LYS A 2 35.41 10.00 59.37
C LYS A 2 34.25 9.92 58.34
N LYS A 3 34.15 8.82 57.66
CA LYS A 3 33.39 7.60 58.03
C LYS A 3 31.93 7.75 57.60
N MET A 4 31.23 6.85 56.96
CA MET A 4 31.11 5.39 56.92
C MET A 4 30.03 5.15 55.88
N MET A 5 30.26 4.30 54.85
CA MET A 5 29.85 2.92 54.92
C MET A 5 28.34 2.71 55.19
N CYS A 6 27.61 2.37 54.16
CA CYS A 6 26.68 1.25 54.26
C CYS A 6 26.47 0.63 52.88
N ALA A 7 27.05 -0.49 52.69
CA ALA A 7 26.74 -1.47 51.68
C ALA A 7 25.42 -2.13 52.09
N VAL A 8 24.44 -2.11 51.18
CA VAL A 8 23.33 -3.08 51.27
C VAL A 8 23.23 -3.76 49.95
N LEU A 9 23.73 -4.93 49.96
CA LEU A 9 23.57 -6.02 49.06
C LEU A 9 22.14 -6.54 49.12
N ILE A 10 21.40 -6.45 48.07
CA ILE A 10 20.22 -7.29 47.84
C ILE A 10 20.30 -7.64 46.34
N LEU A 11 20.96 -8.69 46.06
CA LEU A 11 20.54 -10.06 45.90
C LEU A 11 19.24 -10.22 45.07
N PHE A 12 19.47 -10.54 43.78
CA PHE A 12 18.86 -11.66 43.10
C PHE A 12 17.34 -11.71 43.02
N CYS A 13 16.81 -11.39 41.84
CA CYS A 13 15.74 -12.23 41.30
C CYS A 13 15.81 -12.24 39.77
N MET A 14 16.51 -13.25 39.25
CA MET A 14 16.27 -13.73 37.91
C MET A 14 14.87 -14.33 37.88
N ILE A 15 14.00 -13.73 37.13
CA ILE A 15 12.83 -14.42 36.62
C ILE A 15 12.91 -14.33 35.11
N LEU A 16 13.41 -15.38 34.50
CA LEU A 16 13.13 -15.70 33.11
C LEU A 16 11.63 -15.99 33.03
N THR A 17 10.91 -15.08 32.41
CA THR A 17 9.60 -15.40 31.85
C THR A 17 9.70 -15.15 30.38
N ALA A 18 9.99 -16.23 29.64
CA ALA A 18 9.72 -16.33 28.23
C ALA A 18 8.19 -16.34 28.08
N CYS A 19 7.59 -15.19 27.83
CA CYS A 19 6.24 -15.11 27.28
C CYS A 19 6.38 -14.72 25.82
N GLY A 20 6.09 -15.70 24.95
CA GLY A 20 5.87 -15.44 23.54
C GLY A 20 4.72 -14.46 23.39
N GLU A 21 5.03 -13.27 22.89
CA GLU A 21 4.01 -12.33 22.45
C GLU A 21 3.39 -12.85 21.14
N ALA A 22 2.25 -13.48 21.28
CA ALA A 22 1.34 -13.61 20.16
C ALA A 22 0.86 -12.20 19.81
N LYS A 23 1.40 -11.62 18.73
CA LYS A 23 0.87 -10.41 18.14
C LYS A 23 -0.53 -10.70 17.62
N SER A 24 -1.51 -10.32 18.38
CA SER A 24 -2.89 -10.27 17.92
C SER A 24 -2.99 -9.19 16.86
N VAL A 25 -3.23 -9.60 15.62
CA VAL A 25 -3.64 -8.70 14.54
C VAL A 25 -5.01 -8.17 14.91
N GLY A 26 -5.07 -6.93 15.36
CA GLY A 26 -6.32 -6.22 15.58
C GLY A 26 -7.00 -5.94 14.24
N VAL A 27 -8.03 -6.69 13.92
CA VAL A 27 -8.95 -6.36 12.83
C VAL A 27 -9.82 -5.21 13.31
N ILE A 28 -9.55 -4.00 12.84
CA ILE A 28 -10.46 -2.87 13.03
C ILE A 28 -11.51 -2.97 11.91
N GLY A 29 -12.66 -3.54 12.25
CA GLY A 29 -13.81 -3.60 11.37
C GLY A 29 -14.44 -2.22 11.25
N GLY A 30 -14.28 -1.58 10.10
CA GLY A 30 -15.15 -0.50 9.63
C GLY A 30 -16.17 -1.09 8.66
N ALA A 31 -17.38 -0.53 8.62
CA ALA A 31 -18.58 -1.13 8.02
C ALA A 31 -18.61 -1.20 6.48
N ASP A 32 -17.50 -0.97 5.77
CA ASP A 32 -17.45 -0.91 4.31
C ASP A 32 -16.37 -1.82 3.70
N GLY A 33 -16.49 -3.14 3.91
CA GLY A 33 -15.69 -4.16 3.22
C GLY A 33 -14.25 -4.32 3.72
N PRO A 34 -13.61 -5.46 3.44
CA PRO A 34 -12.29 -5.77 3.99
C PRO A 34 -11.19 -4.96 3.28
N THR A 35 -10.73 -3.91 3.94
CA THR A 35 -9.48 -3.27 3.60
C THR A 35 -8.34 -4.15 4.12
N THR A 36 -7.65 -4.84 3.24
CA THR A 36 -6.52 -5.70 3.63
C THR A 36 -5.22 -4.92 3.49
N ILE A 37 -4.56 -4.63 4.61
CA ILE A 37 -3.22 -4.05 4.63
C ILE A 37 -2.23 -5.21 4.49
N PHE A 38 -1.51 -5.29 3.38
CA PHE A 38 -0.46 -6.28 3.19
C PHE A 38 0.86 -5.81 3.81
N ILE A 39 1.40 -6.63 4.70
CA ILE A 39 2.75 -6.47 5.24
C ILE A 39 3.63 -7.46 4.49
N SER A 40 4.63 -6.98 3.78
CA SER A 40 5.63 -7.82 3.12
C SER A 40 6.37 -8.69 4.14
N GLU A 41 6.62 -9.96 3.82
CA GLU A 41 7.32 -10.94 4.70
C GLU A 41 8.77 -10.56 5.07
N LYS A 42 9.31 -9.46 4.55
CA LYS A 42 10.67 -8.97 4.82
C LYS A 42 10.77 -7.83 5.84
N GLY A 43 9.72 -7.58 6.64
CA GLY A 43 9.77 -6.57 7.72
C GLY A 43 9.88 -5.11 7.24
N GLU A 44 9.84 -4.85 5.96
CA GLU A 44 9.68 -3.52 5.39
C GLU A 44 8.19 -3.23 5.23
N LYS A 45 7.75 -2.17 5.89
CA LYS A 45 6.38 -1.69 5.89
C LYS A 45 6.03 -1.08 4.53
N SER A 46 5.92 -1.92 3.49
CA SER A 46 5.33 -1.48 2.22
C SER A 46 3.81 -1.46 2.39
N MET A 47 3.26 -0.30 2.72
CA MET A 47 1.82 -0.16 2.92
C MET A 47 1.19 0.54 1.74
N TYR A 48 0.66 -0.23 0.82
CA TYR A 48 -0.40 0.21 -0.05
C TYR A 48 -1.72 -0.42 0.40
N GLU A 49 -2.81 0.22 0.07
CA GLU A 49 -4.15 -0.26 0.38
C GLU A 49 -4.68 -1.09 -0.80
N GLN A 50 -5.24 -2.28 -0.52
CA GLN A 50 -6.03 -3.01 -1.52
C GLN A 50 -7.51 -2.65 -1.35
N ILE A 51 -8.13 -2.22 -2.44
CA ILE A 51 -9.53 -1.86 -2.50
C ILE A 51 -10.25 -2.64 -3.61
N THR A 52 -11.56 -2.64 -3.59
CA THR A 52 -12.36 -3.25 -4.66
C THR A 52 -12.56 -2.29 -5.85
N ALA A 53 -12.98 -2.83 -6.99
CA ALA A 53 -13.36 -2.02 -8.15
C ALA A 53 -14.49 -1.03 -7.82
N GLU A 54 -15.46 -1.42 -6.99
CA GLU A 54 -16.54 -0.55 -6.55
C GLU A 54 -16.04 0.58 -5.64
N GLN A 55 -15.09 0.29 -4.75
CA GLN A 55 -14.47 1.30 -3.90
C GLN A 55 -13.65 2.29 -4.74
N ALA A 56 -12.89 1.79 -5.72
CA ALA A 56 -12.17 2.65 -6.66
C ALA A 56 -13.15 3.54 -7.45
N LYS A 57 -14.26 2.97 -7.94
CA LYS A 57 -15.29 3.74 -8.65
C LYS A 57 -15.91 4.83 -7.78
N LYS A 58 -16.21 4.55 -6.51
CA LYS A 58 -16.72 5.56 -5.58
C LYS A 58 -15.76 6.72 -5.39
N ILE A 59 -14.44 6.47 -5.32
CA ILE A 59 -13.42 7.52 -5.26
C ILE A 59 -13.43 8.34 -6.57
N MET A 60 -13.48 7.66 -7.71
CA MET A 60 -13.52 8.31 -9.03
C MET A 60 -14.78 9.17 -9.26
N ASP A 61 -15.88 8.82 -8.60
CA ASP A 61 -17.14 9.56 -8.67
C ASP A 61 -17.27 10.67 -7.61
N SER A 62 -16.31 10.78 -6.70
CA SER A 62 -16.28 11.79 -5.64
C SER A 62 -15.61 13.08 -6.12
N ASP A 63 -15.68 14.13 -5.29
CA ASP A 63 -14.95 15.39 -5.50
C ASP A 63 -13.49 15.34 -5.01
N GLU A 64 -12.97 14.15 -4.65
CA GLU A 64 -11.59 13.97 -4.21
C GLU A 64 -10.63 14.03 -5.41
N GLU A 65 -9.42 14.57 -5.19
CA GLU A 65 -8.37 14.52 -6.19
C GLU A 65 -7.70 13.14 -6.18
N PHE A 66 -7.61 12.52 -7.34
CA PHE A 66 -6.97 11.21 -7.52
C PHE A 66 -6.28 11.10 -8.88
N ILE A 67 -5.41 10.13 -8.99
CA ILE A 67 -4.74 9.72 -10.24
C ILE A 67 -5.08 8.25 -10.49
N VAL A 68 -5.62 7.94 -11.67
CA VAL A 68 -5.81 6.56 -12.11
C VAL A 68 -4.57 6.12 -12.89
N LEU A 69 -3.86 5.13 -12.37
CA LEU A 69 -2.61 4.65 -12.95
C LEU A 69 -2.77 3.25 -13.54
N ASP A 70 -2.71 3.18 -14.87
CA ASP A 70 -2.62 1.94 -15.62
C ASP A 70 -1.15 1.50 -15.70
N VAL A 71 -0.85 0.28 -15.25
CA VAL A 71 0.53 -0.24 -15.27
C VAL A 71 0.70 -1.39 -16.25
N ARG A 72 -0.19 -1.47 -17.25
CA ARG A 72 -0.10 -2.40 -18.37
C ARG A 72 0.93 -1.94 -19.41
N GLU A 73 1.00 -2.65 -20.51
CA GLU A 73 1.81 -2.23 -21.66
C GLU A 73 1.01 -1.29 -22.58
N GLN A 74 1.72 -0.58 -23.48
CA GLN A 74 1.13 0.42 -24.37
C GLN A 74 0.03 -0.15 -25.27
N ASP A 75 0.24 -1.32 -25.84
CA ASP A 75 -0.72 -2.01 -26.70
C ASP A 75 -2.02 -2.40 -25.97
N GLU A 76 -1.91 -2.78 -24.71
CA GLU A 76 -3.06 -3.06 -23.85
C GLU A 76 -3.84 -1.77 -23.54
N PHE A 77 -3.13 -0.67 -23.28
CA PHE A 77 -3.73 0.63 -23.02
C PHE A 77 -4.46 1.16 -24.27
N ASP A 78 -3.85 1.07 -25.43
CA ASP A 78 -4.43 1.52 -26.70
C ASP A 78 -5.68 0.71 -27.10
N SER A 79 -5.81 -0.53 -26.60
CA SER A 79 -6.99 -1.37 -26.83
C SER A 79 -8.19 -1.00 -25.95
N GLY A 80 -7.98 -0.19 -24.93
CA GLY A 80 -8.99 0.33 -24.01
C GLY A 80 -8.48 0.46 -22.59
N TYR A 81 -8.91 1.50 -21.88
CA TYR A 81 -8.46 1.84 -20.51
C TYR A 81 -9.59 2.42 -19.67
N ILE A 82 -9.42 2.46 -18.36
CA ILE A 82 -10.37 3.09 -17.43
C ILE A 82 -10.28 4.61 -17.57
N GLN A 83 -11.41 5.26 -17.67
CA GLN A 83 -11.49 6.71 -17.90
C GLN A 83 -10.61 7.50 -16.92
N GLY A 84 -9.86 8.47 -17.46
CA GLY A 84 -8.89 9.25 -16.69
C GLY A 84 -7.57 8.54 -16.43
N GLY A 85 -7.40 7.32 -16.95
CA GLY A 85 -6.20 6.53 -16.79
C GLY A 85 -4.97 7.15 -17.46
N MET A 86 -3.87 7.19 -16.72
CA MET A 86 -2.52 7.52 -17.17
C MET A 86 -1.69 6.24 -17.23
N LEU A 87 -0.89 6.07 -18.26
CA LEU A 87 -0.06 4.88 -18.43
C LEU A 87 1.36 5.08 -17.92
N ILE A 88 1.79 4.20 -17.03
CA ILE A 88 3.21 3.94 -16.73
C ILE A 88 3.37 2.42 -16.60
N PRO A 89 3.97 1.73 -17.58
CA PRO A 89 4.20 0.30 -17.49
C PRO A 89 4.91 -0.08 -16.18
N TYR A 90 4.48 -1.17 -15.54
CA TYR A 90 4.98 -1.56 -14.21
C TYR A 90 6.50 -1.69 -14.13
N THR A 91 7.16 -2.04 -15.25
CA THR A 91 8.62 -2.14 -15.38
C THR A 91 9.32 -0.78 -15.41
N GLN A 92 8.57 0.31 -15.63
CA GLN A 92 9.09 1.68 -15.77
C GLN A 92 8.70 2.59 -14.60
N ILE A 93 8.06 2.06 -13.57
CA ILE A 93 7.62 2.85 -12.40
C ILE A 93 8.83 3.55 -11.75
N GLU A 94 9.92 2.84 -11.49
CA GLU A 94 11.09 3.40 -10.82
C GLU A 94 11.76 4.54 -11.61
N GLU A 95 11.68 4.48 -12.93
CA GLU A 95 12.28 5.49 -13.81
C GLU A 95 11.37 6.71 -14.03
N LYS A 96 10.06 6.48 -14.17
CA LYS A 96 9.12 7.49 -14.66
C LYS A 96 8.22 8.09 -13.59
N ALA A 97 7.97 7.38 -12.48
CA ALA A 97 6.98 7.81 -11.51
C ALA A 97 7.27 9.20 -10.95
N GLU A 98 8.48 9.50 -10.53
CA GLU A 98 8.81 10.80 -9.93
C GLU A 98 8.63 12.00 -10.89
N LYS A 99 8.81 11.76 -12.18
CA LYS A 99 8.60 12.78 -13.20
C LYS A 99 7.12 12.98 -13.54
N MET A 100 6.37 11.88 -13.60
CA MET A 100 4.98 11.89 -14.03
C MET A 100 3.98 12.10 -12.88
N LEU A 101 4.40 11.74 -11.65
CA LEU A 101 3.63 11.82 -10.42
C LEU A 101 4.45 12.59 -9.37
N PRO A 102 4.60 13.90 -9.52
CA PRO A 102 5.51 14.70 -8.67
C PRO A 102 5.04 14.80 -7.21
N ASP A 103 3.75 14.70 -6.94
CA ASP A 103 3.22 14.71 -5.59
C ASP A 103 3.22 13.31 -4.98
N LYS A 104 4.07 13.11 -3.98
CA LYS A 104 4.18 11.83 -3.25
C LYS A 104 2.98 11.52 -2.33
N ASN A 105 2.14 12.51 -2.06
CA ASN A 105 0.94 12.35 -1.23
C ASN A 105 -0.34 12.24 -2.04
N ALA A 106 -0.26 12.40 -3.36
CA ALA A 106 -1.41 12.22 -4.23
C ALA A 106 -2.06 10.84 -4.05
N GLN A 107 -3.38 10.79 -4.09
CA GLN A 107 -4.12 9.54 -4.08
C GLN A 107 -3.98 8.85 -5.45
N ILE A 108 -3.31 7.70 -5.47
CA ILE A 108 -3.03 6.95 -6.70
C ILE A 108 -3.82 5.63 -6.69
N LEU A 109 -4.71 5.49 -7.65
CA LEU A 109 -5.50 4.28 -7.89
C LEU A 109 -4.81 3.45 -8.96
N VAL A 110 -4.21 2.33 -8.58
CA VAL A 110 -3.36 1.51 -9.45
C VAL A 110 -4.11 0.26 -9.91
N TYR A 111 -4.07 0.00 -11.22
CA TYR A 111 -4.62 -1.22 -11.79
C TYR A 111 -3.74 -1.78 -12.91
N CYS A 112 -3.96 -3.04 -13.26
CA CYS A 112 -3.38 -3.63 -14.45
C CYS A 112 -4.42 -4.48 -15.20
N ARG A 113 -4.02 -5.59 -15.83
CA ARG A 113 -4.97 -6.50 -16.48
C ARG A 113 -5.74 -7.36 -15.48
N SER A 114 -5.03 -8.00 -14.53
CA SER A 114 -5.58 -9.02 -13.60
C SER A 114 -5.09 -8.90 -12.16
N GLY A 115 -4.52 -7.76 -11.75
CA GLY A 115 -4.08 -7.50 -10.37
C GLY A 115 -2.63 -7.89 -10.04
N ARG A 116 -1.91 -8.69 -10.85
CA ARG A 116 -0.53 -9.12 -10.54
C ARG A 116 0.49 -7.98 -10.71
N ARG A 117 0.47 -7.30 -11.85
CA ARG A 117 1.41 -6.20 -12.16
C ARG A 117 1.14 -4.96 -11.31
N SER A 118 -0.13 -4.68 -10.99
CA SER A 118 -0.53 -3.55 -10.15
C SER A 118 0.00 -3.67 -8.72
N LYS A 119 0.04 -4.87 -8.15
CA LYS A 119 0.66 -5.11 -6.83
C LYS A 119 2.15 -4.81 -6.85
N ILE A 120 2.88 -5.28 -7.85
CA ILE A 120 4.32 -5.00 -8.03
C ILE A 120 4.55 -3.49 -8.16
N ALA A 121 3.74 -2.81 -8.98
CA ALA A 121 3.82 -1.37 -9.18
C ALA A 121 3.50 -0.58 -7.90
N ALA A 122 2.48 -0.99 -7.14
CA ALA A 122 2.12 -0.38 -5.87
C ALA A 122 3.25 -0.50 -4.84
N GLU A 123 3.90 -1.66 -4.75
CA GLU A 123 5.09 -1.85 -3.91
C GLU A 123 6.25 -0.94 -4.32
N SER A 124 6.51 -0.81 -5.63
CA SER A 124 7.55 0.09 -6.15
C SER A 124 7.24 1.55 -5.85
N LEU A 125 5.98 1.99 -6.00
CA LEU A 125 5.55 3.33 -5.64
C LEU A 125 5.77 3.63 -4.15
N VAL A 126 5.39 2.71 -3.27
CA VAL A 126 5.61 2.88 -1.82
C VAL A 126 7.10 2.96 -1.50
N LYS A 127 7.95 2.14 -2.12
CA LYS A 127 9.42 2.22 -1.96
C LYS A 127 9.99 3.56 -2.43
N LEU A 128 9.39 4.17 -3.44
CA LEU A 128 9.73 5.51 -3.92
C LEU A 128 9.17 6.63 -3.01
N GLY A 129 8.44 6.31 -1.94
CA GLY A 129 7.94 7.25 -0.94
C GLY A 129 6.54 7.80 -1.21
N TYR A 130 5.76 7.19 -2.12
CA TYR A 130 4.36 7.53 -2.26
C TYR A 130 3.55 7.00 -1.08
N THR A 131 2.73 7.85 -0.46
CA THR A 131 2.08 7.57 0.82
C THR A 131 0.62 7.16 0.71
N ASN A 132 -0.03 7.40 -0.42
CA ASN A 132 -1.46 7.16 -0.62
C ASN A 132 -1.71 6.34 -1.90
N VAL A 133 -1.25 5.09 -1.88
CA VAL A 133 -1.37 4.16 -3.00
C VAL A 133 -2.47 3.14 -2.73
N LYS A 134 -3.43 3.03 -3.64
CA LYS A 134 -4.55 2.09 -3.58
C LYS A 134 -4.53 1.19 -4.82
N GLU A 135 -4.44 -0.10 -4.62
CA GLU A 135 -4.45 -1.11 -5.69
C GLU A 135 -5.84 -1.74 -5.76
N PHE A 136 -6.45 -1.78 -6.96
CA PHE A 136 -7.82 -2.27 -7.11
C PHE A 136 -7.99 -3.41 -8.15
N GLY A 137 -6.91 -4.12 -8.43
CA GLY A 137 -6.97 -5.35 -9.24
C GLY A 137 -6.75 -5.12 -10.72
N GLY A 138 -7.66 -5.59 -11.54
CA GLY A 138 -7.51 -5.63 -12.98
C GLY A 138 -8.71 -5.09 -13.76
N ILE A 139 -8.42 -4.58 -14.97
CA ILE A 139 -9.46 -4.13 -15.91
C ILE A 139 -10.38 -5.28 -16.34
N THR A 140 -9.94 -6.54 -16.23
CA THR A 140 -10.79 -7.71 -16.52
C THR A 140 -11.94 -7.86 -15.54
N ASP A 141 -11.76 -7.36 -14.31
CA ASP A 141 -12.75 -7.43 -13.24
C ASP A 141 -13.47 -6.09 -13.02
N TRP A 142 -13.19 -5.12 -13.91
CA TRP A 142 -13.81 -3.80 -13.88
C TRP A 142 -15.20 -3.84 -14.51
N PRO A 143 -16.30 -3.68 -13.74
CA PRO A 143 -17.66 -3.88 -14.23
C PRO A 143 -18.26 -2.64 -14.92
N TYR A 144 -17.48 -1.57 -15.07
CA TYR A 144 -17.93 -0.30 -15.61
C TYR A 144 -17.35 -0.05 -17.01
N GLU A 145 -17.76 1.05 -17.63
CA GLU A 145 -17.31 1.43 -18.97
C GLU A 145 -15.80 1.71 -19.01
N ILE A 146 -15.21 1.43 -20.16
CA ILE A 146 -13.82 1.74 -20.52
C ILE A 146 -13.78 2.62 -21.76
N VAL A 147 -12.77 3.46 -21.84
CA VAL A 147 -12.46 4.26 -23.03
C VAL A 147 -11.75 3.38 -24.06
N LYS A 148 -12.11 3.54 -25.34
CA LYS A 148 -11.47 2.88 -26.48
C LYS A 148 -11.02 3.89 -27.50
#